data_a3c835eee8fed8704b07ec4f1011dc9a
#
_entry.id   a3c835eee8fed8704b07ec4f1011dc9a
#
_cell.length_a   1.000
_cell.length_b   1.000
_cell.length_c   1.000
_cell.angle_alpha   90.00
_cell.angle_beta   90.00
_cell.angle_gamma   90.00
#
_symmetry.space_group_name_H-M   'P 1'
#
loop_
_entity.id
_entity.type
_entity.pdbx_description
1 polymer ?
#
loop_
_entity_poly.entity_id
_entity_poly.type
_entity_poly.pdbx_seq_one_letter_code
_entity_poly.pdbx_strand_id
1 'polypeptide(L)'
;MADTTTPPRSDGFSAEERAAMKERAAELRAEGKKGAKKADGLQAVLDSIAKMAPEDRALAERVHVTVTATAPELLPKTWYGMPAYANADGKVVVFFQDSGKFGYRYSTLGFQDTANLEDGDMWPVAYALMRWSDAVEKQVVELVKAAVS
;
A
#
# COMPACT_ATOMS: atom_id res chain seq x y z
N MET A 1 4.02 -9.92 -40.42
CA MET A 1 3.67 -10.03 -39.90
C MET A 1 3.64 -9.64 -38.89
N ALA A 2 3.57 -9.17 -38.54
CA ALA A 2 3.62 -8.90 -37.69
C ALA A 2 2.99 -8.99 -36.67
N ASP A 3 2.86 -8.96 -36.20
CA ASP A 3 2.57 -9.06 -35.34
C ASP A 3 1.90 -9.29 -34.53
N THR A 4 1.46 -9.09 -34.74
CA THR A 4 1.15 -9.60 -34.14
C THR A 4 1.34 -10.09 -32.95
N THR A 5 2.00 -9.89 -32.52
CA THR A 5 2.47 -10.26 -31.25
C THR A 5 1.86 -9.54 -30.10
N THR A 6 0.98 -8.63 -30.38
CA THR A 6 0.24 -7.96 -29.30
C THR A 6 -0.57 -8.99 -28.55
N PRO A 7 -0.39 -9.11 -27.24
CA PRO A 7 -1.19 -10.08 -26.48
C PRO A 7 -2.67 -9.75 -26.57
N PRO A 8 -3.52 -10.74 -26.42
CA PRO A 8 -4.94 -10.48 -26.37
C PRO A 8 -5.26 -9.44 -25.32
N ARG A 9 -6.17 -8.57 -25.66
CA ARG A 9 -6.56 -7.49 -24.78
C ARG A 9 -7.78 -7.81 -23.95
N SER A 10 -8.20 -9.07 -23.93
CA SER A 10 -9.40 -9.46 -23.20
C SER A 10 -9.34 -9.09 -21.74
N ASP A 11 -8.17 -9.17 -21.13
CA ASP A 11 -7.99 -8.82 -19.74
C ASP A 11 -7.38 -7.42 -19.58
N GLY A 12 -6.63 -6.94 -20.56
CA GLY A 12 -6.05 -5.60 -20.52
C GLY A 12 -5.01 -5.37 -19.43
N PHE A 13 -4.56 -6.40 -18.73
CA PHE A 13 -3.68 -6.25 -17.59
C PHE A 13 -2.29 -6.80 -17.88
N SER A 14 -1.26 -6.15 -17.30
CA SER A 14 0.11 -6.64 -17.34
C SER A 14 0.26 -7.86 -16.43
N ALA A 15 1.41 -8.53 -16.54
CA ALA A 15 1.72 -9.66 -15.66
C ALA A 15 1.76 -9.22 -14.21
N GLU A 16 2.32 -8.04 -13.95
CA GLU A 16 2.40 -7.49 -12.59
C GLU A 16 1.02 -7.19 -12.04
N GLU A 17 0.14 -6.64 -12.88
CA GLU A 17 -1.23 -6.34 -12.45
C GLU A 17 -2.01 -7.62 -12.19
N ARG A 18 -1.86 -8.65 -13.03
CA ARG A 18 -2.50 -9.93 -12.78
C ARG A 18 -2.01 -10.58 -11.50
N ALA A 19 -0.70 -10.50 -11.23
CA ALA A 19 -0.13 -11.02 -10.00
C ALA A 19 -0.72 -10.30 -8.78
N ALA A 20 -0.85 -8.98 -8.86
CA ALA A 20 -1.44 -8.19 -7.77
C ALA A 20 -2.91 -8.56 -7.54
N MET A 21 -3.66 -8.78 -8.61
CA MET A 21 -5.06 -9.20 -8.51
C MET A 21 -5.18 -10.58 -7.87
N LYS A 22 -4.27 -11.50 -8.20
CA LYS A 22 -4.24 -12.82 -7.59
C LYS A 22 -3.93 -12.71 -6.10
N GLU A 23 -3.00 -11.86 -5.74
CA GLU A 23 -2.70 -11.57 -4.33
C GLU A 23 -3.93 -11.02 -3.61
N ARG A 24 -4.65 -10.11 -4.26
CA ARG A 24 -5.87 -9.55 -3.66
C ARG A 24 -6.94 -10.61 -3.46
N ALA A 25 -7.10 -11.51 -4.42
CA ALA A 25 -8.05 -12.61 -4.27
C ALA A 25 -7.69 -13.50 -3.08
N ALA A 26 -6.40 -13.79 -2.88
CA ALA A 26 -5.95 -14.57 -1.74
C ALA A 26 -6.20 -13.82 -0.43
N GLU A 27 -5.97 -12.50 -0.42
CA GLU A 27 -6.22 -11.67 0.75
C GLU A 27 -7.69 -11.69 1.16
N LEU A 28 -8.57 -11.56 0.17
CA LEU A 28 -10.01 -11.59 0.43
C LEU A 28 -10.44 -12.93 1.02
N ARG A 29 -9.89 -14.02 0.53
CA ARG A 29 -10.17 -15.35 1.10
C ARG A 29 -9.68 -15.45 2.54
N ALA A 30 -8.49 -14.93 2.82
CA ALA A 30 -7.93 -14.94 4.16
C ALA A 30 -8.75 -14.10 5.12
N GLU A 31 -9.17 -12.92 4.68
CA GLU A 31 -9.98 -12.00 5.49
C GLU A 31 -11.35 -12.62 5.82
N GLY A 32 -11.90 -13.40 4.89
CA GLY A 32 -13.18 -14.03 5.09
C GLY A 32 -13.15 -15.22 6.03
N LYS A 33 -11.97 -15.70 6.41
CA LYS A 33 -11.88 -16.81 7.32
C LYS A 33 -12.18 -16.38 8.74
N LYS A 34 -12.97 -17.17 9.41
CA LYS A 34 -13.30 -16.94 10.81
C LYS A 34 -12.01 -16.99 11.65
N GLY A 35 -11.79 -15.94 12.45
CA GLY A 35 -10.63 -15.90 13.33
C GLY A 35 -9.40 -15.20 12.75
N ALA A 36 -9.52 -14.55 11.58
CA ALA A 36 -8.45 -13.70 11.07
C ALA A 36 -8.18 -12.60 12.09
N LYS A 37 -6.92 -12.44 12.48
CA LYS A 37 -6.53 -11.55 13.58
C LYS A 37 -5.60 -10.47 13.10
N LYS A 38 -5.53 -9.38 13.89
CA LYS A 38 -4.59 -8.28 13.65
C LYS A 38 -3.15 -8.81 13.49
N ALA A 39 -2.77 -9.80 14.29
CA ALA A 39 -1.42 -10.38 14.22
C ALA A 39 -1.14 -11.00 12.84
N ASP A 40 -2.16 -11.62 12.22
CA ASP A 40 -2.00 -12.22 10.90
C ASP A 40 -1.82 -11.15 9.83
N GLY A 41 -2.54 -10.03 9.94
CA GLY A 41 -2.37 -8.90 9.06
C GLY A 41 -0.99 -8.27 9.17
N LEU A 42 -0.51 -8.09 10.40
CA LEU A 42 0.82 -7.57 10.65
C LEU A 42 1.89 -8.47 10.02
N GLN A 43 1.78 -9.78 10.24
CA GLN A 43 2.75 -10.72 9.67
C GLN A 43 2.73 -10.68 8.15
N ALA A 44 1.54 -10.58 7.55
CA ALA A 44 1.42 -10.49 6.10
C ALA A 44 2.11 -9.22 5.58
N VAL A 45 1.97 -8.09 6.27
CA VAL A 45 2.66 -6.85 5.91
C VAL A 45 4.17 -7.03 5.99
N LEU A 46 4.66 -7.60 7.08
CA LEU A 46 6.11 -7.80 7.27
C LEU A 46 6.67 -8.75 6.21
N ASP A 47 5.93 -9.79 5.85
CA ASP A 47 6.34 -10.71 4.78
C ASP A 47 6.37 -10.00 3.42
N SER A 48 5.40 -9.16 3.15
CA SER A 48 5.36 -8.36 1.92
C SER A 48 6.58 -7.45 1.83
N ILE A 49 6.92 -6.78 2.91
CA ILE A 49 8.07 -5.88 2.97
C ILE A 49 9.37 -6.67 2.75
N ALA A 50 9.48 -7.85 3.35
CA ALA A 50 10.68 -8.68 3.24
C ALA A 50 10.98 -9.11 1.80
N LYS A 51 9.96 -9.17 0.94
CA LYS A 51 10.12 -9.57 -0.46
C LYS A 51 10.57 -8.44 -1.38
N MET A 52 10.54 -7.22 -0.90
CA MET A 52 10.87 -6.06 -1.73
C MET A 52 12.37 -5.98 -1.99
N ALA A 53 12.74 -5.28 -3.08
CA ALA A 53 14.14 -4.94 -3.34
C ALA A 53 14.66 -4.11 -2.18
N PRO A 54 15.98 -4.16 -1.90
CA PRO A 54 16.54 -3.54 -0.69
C PRO A 54 16.19 -2.08 -0.49
N GLU A 55 16.18 -1.27 -1.55
CA GLU A 55 15.86 0.15 -1.43
C GLU A 55 14.37 0.37 -1.11
N ASP A 56 13.52 -0.38 -1.78
CA ASP A 56 12.07 -0.29 -1.53
C ASP A 56 11.75 -0.81 -0.13
N ARG A 57 12.42 -1.89 0.27
CA ARG A 57 12.22 -2.47 1.59
C ARG A 57 12.58 -1.47 2.69
N ALA A 58 13.68 -0.75 2.53
CA ALA A 58 14.09 0.25 3.51
C ALA A 58 13.04 1.35 3.66
N LEU A 59 12.47 1.82 2.53
CA LEU A 59 11.39 2.81 2.57
C LEU A 59 10.15 2.24 3.24
N ALA A 60 9.77 1.01 2.87
CA ALA A 60 8.59 0.36 3.41
C ALA A 60 8.69 0.19 4.92
N GLU A 61 9.88 -0.15 5.42
CA GLU A 61 10.12 -0.29 6.85
C GLU A 61 9.92 1.03 7.58
N ARG A 62 10.44 2.12 7.00
CA ARG A 62 10.27 3.44 7.58
C ARG A 62 8.80 3.88 7.60
N VAL A 63 8.10 3.64 6.51
CA VAL A 63 6.66 3.94 6.43
C VAL A 63 5.91 3.12 7.49
N HIS A 64 6.22 1.84 7.60
CA HIS A 64 5.55 0.97 8.55
C HIS A 64 5.72 1.47 9.99
N VAL A 65 6.95 1.74 10.39
CA VAL A 65 7.23 2.23 11.74
C VAL A 65 6.52 3.56 11.99
N THR A 66 6.57 4.47 11.01
CA THR A 66 5.99 5.79 11.17
C THR A 66 4.46 5.74 11.27
N VAL A 67 3.82 4.97 10.39
CA VAL A 67 2.36 4.86 10.39
C VAL A 67 1.86 4.19 11.67
N THR A 68 2.50 3.09 12.08
CA THR A 68 2.04 2.35 13.26
C THR A 68 2.28 3.12 14.54
N ALA A 69 3.33 3.93 14.60
CA ALA A 69 3.57 4.79 15.76
C ALA A 69 2.62 5.98 15.81
N THR A 70 2.29 6.54 14.65
CA THR A 70 1.45 7.74 14.56
C THR A 70 -0.03 7.41 14.74
N ALA A 71 -0.47 6.30 14.16
CA ALA A 71 -1.88 5.88 14.20
C ALA A 71 -1.96 4.41 14.59
N PRO A 72 -1.72 4.08 15.87
CA PRO A 72 -1.73 2.69 16.32
C PRO A 72 -3.09 2.02 16.22
N GLU A 73 -4.16 2.79 16.04
CA GLU A 73 -5.50 2.23 15.86
C GLU A 73 -5.70 1.61 14.48
N LEU A 74 -4.86 1.96 13.49
CA LEU A 74 -4.96 1.36 12.18
C LEU A 74 -4.49 -0.10 12.22
N LEU A 75 -5.16 -0.94 11.43
CA LEU A 75 -4.89 -2.37 11.38
C LEU A 75 -4.05 -2.69 10.15
N PRO A 76 -2.82 -3.21 10.32
CA PRO A 76 -2.00 -3.62 9.17
C PRO A 76 -2.68 -4.74 8.40
N LYS A 77 -2.59 -4.67 7.08
CA LYS A 77 -3.04 -5.75 6.20
C LYS A 77 -2.35 -5.59 4.85
N THR A 78 -2.31 -6.65 4.06
CA THR A 78 -1.87 -6.51 2.67
C THR A 78 -3.08 -6.19 1.80
N TRP A 79 -2.84 -5.39 0.75
CA TRP A 79 -3.87 -4.94 -0.19
C TRP A 79 -3.24 -4.96 -1.57
N TYR A 80 -3.69 -5.90 -2.41
CA TYR A 80 -3.02 -6.18 -3.70
C TYR A 80 -1.53 -6.49 -3.49
N GLY A 81 -1.20 -7.15 -2.38
CA GLY A 81 0.18 -7.47 -2.02
C GLY A 81 0.96 -6.32 -1.41
N MET A 82 0.39 -5.15 -1.28
CA MET A 82 1.06 -3.98 -0.73
C MET A 82 0.78 -3.83 0.76
N PRO A 83 1.75 -3.32 1.53
CA PRO A 83 1.48 -2.93 2.91
C PRO A 83 0.40 -1.87 2.97
N ALA A 84 -0.60 -2.08 3.79
CA ALA A 84 -1.73 -1.16 3.93
C ALA A 84 -2.17 -1.12 5.39
N TYR A 85 -2.86 -0.06 5.75
CA TYR A 85 -3.27 0.19 7.13
C TYR A 85 -4.72 0.62 7.08
N ALA A 86 -5.58 -0.19 7.70
CA ALA A 86 -7.02 -0.08 7.54
C ALA A 86 -7.69 0.42 8.82
N ASN A 87 -8.87 1.01 8.67
CA ASN A 87 -9.68 1.42 9.82
C ASN A 87 -10.42 0.19 10.39
N ALA A 88 -11.22 0.43 11.44
CA ALA A 88 -11.93 -0.63 12.12
C ALA A 88 -12.93 -1.37 11.22
N ASP A 89 -13.39 -0.72 10.15
CA ASP A 89 -14.30 -1.34 9.19
C ASP A 89 -13.58 -2.15 8.13
N GLY A 90 -12.25 -2.26 8.23
CA GLY A 90 -11.45 -3.00 7.27
C GLY A 90 -11.13 -2.24 6.00
N LYS A 91 -11.44 -0.94 5.94
CA LYS A 91 -11.18 -0.12 4.76
C LYS A 91 -9.80 0.50 4.84
N VAL A 92 -9.04 0.40 3.75
CA VAL A 92 -7.69 0.94 3.68
C VAL A 92 -7.72 2.45 3.78
N VAL A 93 -6.88 3.00 4.66
CA VAL A 93 -6.70 4.45 4.83
C VAL A 93 -5.43 4.89 4.12
N VAL A 94 -4.33 4.19 4.35
CA VAL A 94 -3.03 4.53 3.77
C VAL A 94 -2.35 3.23 3.32
N PHE A 95 -1.56 3.32 2.23
CA PHE A 95 -0.84 2.17 1.71
C PHE A 95 0.50 2.60 1.13
N PHE A 96 1.41 1.64 1.00
CA PHE A 96 2.71 1.83 0.38
C PHE A 96 2.83 0.93 -0.83
N GLN A 97 3.13 1.53 -2.00
CA GLN A 97 3.40 0.77 -3.22
C GLN A 97 4.88 0.89 -3.54
N ASP A 98 5.60 -0.22 -3.49
CA ASP A 98 7.02 -0.21 -3.80
C ASP A 98 7.23 0.00 -5.30
N SER A 99 8.31 0.69 -5.64
CA SER A 99 8.61 1.07 -7.02
C SER A 99 8.74 -0.16 -7.93
N GLY A 100 9.29 -1.25 -7.41
CA GLY A 100 9.51 -2.46 -8.18
C GLY A 100 8.24 -3.23 -8.53
N LYS A 101 7.16 -3.02 -7.78
CA LYS A 101 5.96 -3.83 -7.96
C LYS A 101 5.35 -3.68 -9.36
N PHE A 102 5.29 -2.46 -9.86
CA PHE A 102 4.71 -2.19 -11.18
C PHE A 102 5.71 -1.48 -12.11
N GLY A 103 7.00 -1.50 -11.77
CA GLY A 103 8.03 -0.91 -12.62
C GLY A 103 8.05 0.61 -12.63
N TYR A 104 7.70 1.23 -11.51
CA TYR A 104 7.75 2.69 -11.37
C TYR A 104 9.15 3.13 -10.96
N ARG A 105 9.51 4.38 -11.26
CA ARG A 105 10.79 4.94 -10.87
C ARG A 105 10.81 5.47 -9.44
N TYR A 106 9.68 5.49 -8.77
CA TYR A 106 9.55 5.90 -7.36
C TYR A 106 8.51 5.04 -6.67
N SER A 107 8.59 4.97 -5.35
CA SER A 107 7.54 4.34 -4.55
C SER A 107 6.44 5.35 -4.29
N THR A 108 5.27 4.88 -3.88
CA THR A 108 4.11 5.73 -3.65
C THR A 108 3.56 5.53 -2.25
N LEU A 109 3.35 6.63 -1.55
CA LEU A 109 2.54 6.65 -0.34
C LEU A 109 1.17 7.15 -0.76
N GLY A 110 0.16 6.29 -0.65
CA GLY A 110 -1.18 6.61 -1.14
C GLY A 110 -2.22 6.56 -0.04
N PHE A 111 -3.27 7.36 -0.22
CA PHE A 111 -4.38 7.44 0.72
C PHE A 111 -5.67 7.16 -0.02
N GLN A 112 -6.57 6.42 0.62
CA GLN A 112 -7.85 6.08 0.04
C GLN A 112 -8.94 7.02 0.53
N ASP A 113 -10.14 6.81 0.02
CA ASP A 113 -11.30 7.67 0.30
C ASP A 113 -11.56 7.85 1.80
N THR A 114 -11.22 6.87 2.61
CA THR A 114 -11.45 6.92 4.06
C THR A 114 -10.49 7.83 4.80
N ALA A 115 -9.47 8.36 4.12
CA ALA A 115 -8.52 9.29 4.75
C ALA A 115 -9.11 10.70 4.75
N ASN A 116 -9.07 11.36 5.89
CA ASN A 116 -9.61 12.72 6.04
C ASN A 116 -8.58 13.75 5.63
N LEU A 117 -8.35 13.87 4.32
CA LEU A 117 -7.36 14.80 3.78
C LEU A 117 -8.02 15.95 2.99
N GLU A 118 -9.32 16.07 3.04
CA GLU A 118 -10.05 17.08 2.28
C GLU A 118 -9.53 18.48 2.56
N ASP A 119 -9.31 19.23 1.49
CA ASP A 119 -8.85 20.61 1.57
C ASP A 119 -9.41 21.35 0.34
N GLY A 120 -10.56 21.98 0.51
CA GLY A 120 -11.24 22.65 -0.59
C GLY A 120 -11.86 21.66 -1.57
N ASP A 121 -11.79 22.00 -2.85
CA ASP A 121 -12.41 21.18 -3.90
C ASP A 121 -11.43 20.23 -4.57
N MET A 122 -10.16 20.31 -4.22
CA MET A 122 -9.12 19.44 -4.80
C MET A 122 -7.95 19.33 -3.82
N TRP A 123 -7.51 18.10 -3.56
CA TRP A 123 -6.38 17.86 -2.65
C TRP A 123 -5.60 16.61 -3.08
N PRO A 124 -4.30 16.55 -2.74
CA PRO A 124 -3.48 15.38 -3.08
C PRO A 124 -3.84 14.17 -2.21
N VAL A 125 -3.81 12.99 -2.81
CA VAL A 125 -4.04 11.72 -2.11
C VAL A 125 -2.94 10.69 -2.36
N ALA A 126 -1.94 11.02 -3.19
CA ALA A 126 -0.82 10.14 -3.45
C ALA A 126 0.45 10.95 -3.59
N TYR A 127 1.53 10.42 -3.05
CA TYR A 127 2.82 11.11 -2.99
C TYR A 127 3.92 10.19 -3.49
N ALA A 128 4.76 10.69 -4.37
CA ALA A 128 5.96 9.98 -4.81
C ALA A 128 6.98 10.01 -3.67
N LEU A 129 7.52 8.86 -3.35
CA LEU A 129 8.46 8.71 -2.25
C LEU A 129 9.75 8.10 -2.79
N MET A 130 10.82 8.91 -2.86
CA MET A 130 12.09 8.49 -3.40
C MET A 130 13.09 8.09 -2.33
N ARG A 131 13.17 8.88 -1.28
CA ARG A 131 14.15 8.68 -0.19
C ARG A 131 13.51 9.10 1.12
N TRP A 132 14.01 8.51 2.19
CA TRP A 132 13.59 8.89 3.52
C TRP A 132 14.52 9.97 4.06
N SER A 133 13.94 10.94 4.75
CA SER A 133 14.66 12.01 5.43
C SER A 133 13.81 12.49 6.61
N ASP A 134 14.40 13.30 7.48
CA ASP A 134 13.66 13.88 8.60
C ASP A 134 12.48 14.71 8.10
N ALA A 135 12.66 15.43 6.99
CA ALA A 135 11.57 16.22 6.41
C ALA A 135 10.45 15.33 5.89
N VAL A 136 10.79 14.22 5.24
CA VAL A 136 9.80 13.24 4.75
C VAL A 136 9.05 12.63 5.93
N GLU A 137 9.77 12.22 6.97
CA GLU A 137 9.14 11.63 8.14
C GLU A 137 8.14 12.58 8.76
N LYS A 138 8.50 13.84 8.91
CA LYS A 138 7.60 14.85 9.47
C LYS A 138 6.35 14.99 8.61
N GLN A 139 6.52 15.03 7.29
CA GLN A 139 5.39 15.15 6.37
C GLN A 139 4.47 13.92 6.46
N VAL A 140 5.04 12.73 6.52
CA VAL A 140 4.25 11.50 6.64
C VAL A 140 3.47 11.48 7.96
N VAL A 141 4.10 11.87 9.06
CA VAL A 141 3.42 11.96 10.35
C VAL A 141 2.22 12.90 10.26
N GLU A 142 2.42 14.08 9.67
CA GLU A 142 1.34 15.06 9.55
C GLU A 142 0.20 14.55 8.68
N LEU A 143 0.52 13.89 7.57
CA LEU A 143 -0.49 13.33 6.69
C LEU A 143 -1.28 12.22 7.37
N VAL A 144 -0.61 11.32 8.08
CA VAL A 144 -1.27 10.22 8.77
C VAL A 144 -2.16 10.74 9.90
N LYS A 145 -1.68 11.72 10.65
CA LYS A 145 -2.50 12.35 11.70
C LYS A 145 -3.78 12.94 11.12
N ALA A 146 -3.66 13.66 10.03
CA ALA A 146 -4.83 14.25 9.37
C ALA A 146 -5.77 13.17 8.86
N ALA A 147 -5.21 12.13 8.26
CA ALA A 147 -5.99 11.06 7.64
C ALA A 147 -6.91 10.34 8.64
N VAL A 148 -6.49 10.22 9.89
CA VAL A 148 -7.25 9.50 10.94
C VAL A 148 -8.00 10.43 11.89
N SER A 149 -7.91 11.73 11.68
CA SER A 149 -8.55 12.70 12.59
C SER A 149 -10.06 12.76 12.43
#